data_27916e44bbddfe79ba7f3b3496f43e9e
#
_entry.id   27916e44bbddfe79ba7f3b3496f43e9e
#
_cell.length_a   1.000
_cell.length_b   1.000
_cell.length_c   1.000
_cell.angle_alpha   90.00
_cell.angle_beta   90.00
_cell.angle_gamma   90.00
#
_symmetry.space_group_name_H-M   'P 1'
#
loop_
_entity.id
_entity.type
_entity.pdbx_description
1 polymer ?
#
loop_
_entity_poly.entity_id
_entity_poly.type
_entity_poly.pdbx_seq_one_letter_code
_entity_poly.pdbx_strand_id
1 'polypeptide(L)'
;VAVIGTGSSGIQSIPIIAEQADQLTVFQRTPNFSIPTHNGPIDEERLAEYRADPASYREEARHSGIGVPRTPPDTSALAVSEEERQAAFEAVWQRGELAFLQPFNDMGTNAEANDTMRGFIHDKIRSIVDDPEVAELLCPTDHYFATKRPCLDTGYFETFNLAHVRLVDLHADPISTITETGIDTSGRDGDESMEFDAIVFATGFDAMTGAIVGVDITGRDGLSLRDAWAHGPETYLGLMSVGFPNLFMITGPGSPSVLSNMMVSIEQHVDLITDTLEHLRDTNADTIEPTELAQTKWVQHSNDIANLTLLPTANSWYMGANIPGKPSVFLPYPGGVGAY
;
A
#
# COMPACT_ATOMS: atom_id res chain seq x y z
N VAL A 1 17.94 -15.92 13.02
CA VAL A 1 16.68 -15.74 12.28
C VAL A 1 16.92 -15.05 10.96
N ALA A 2 16.24 -15.45 9.90
CA ALA A 2 16.20 -14.76 8.61
C ALA A 2 14.84 -14.12 8.37
N VAL A 3 14.81 -12.89 7.80
CA VAL A 3 13.60 -12.25 7.30
C VAL A 3 13.80 -11.92 5.82
N ILE A 4 12.95 -12.47 4.94
CA ILE A 4 13.00 -12.24 3.50
C ILE A 4 11.91 -11.24 3.12
N GLY A 5 12.30 -10.03 2.73
CA GLY A 5 11.43 -8.95 2.29
C GLY A 5 11.32 -7.79 3.27
N THR A 6 11.32 -6.58 2.70
CA THR A 6 11.28 -5.28 3.38
C THR A 6 10.07 -4.44 2.94
N GLY A 7 8.92 -5.10 2.75
CA GLY A 7 7.61 -4.45 2.64
C GLY A 7 6.99 -4.23 4.03
N SER A 8 5.70 -3.88 4.09
CA SER A 8 5.01 -3.53 5.35
C SER A 8 5.16 -4.58 6.45
N SER A 9 5.05 -5.87 6.12
CA SER A 9 5.20 -6.96 7.10
C SER A 9 6.64 -7.05 7.61
N GLY A 10 7.64 -6.98 6.72
CA GLY A 10 9.05 -7.00 7.09
C GLY A 10 9.39 -5.81 7.98
N ILE A 11 9.14 -4.59 7.51
CA ILE A 11 9.47 -3.36 8.22
C ILE A 11 8.89 -3.33 9.65
N GLN A 12 7.68 -3.82 9.85
CA GLN A 12 7.03 -3.80 11.16
C GLN A 12 7.45 -4.96 12.07
N SER A 13 7.88 -6.10 11.52
CA SER A 13 8.30 -7.25 12.31
C SER A 13 9.80 -7.27 12.64
N ILE A 14 10.64 -6.72 11.77
CA ILE A 14 12.10 -6.72 11.92
C ILE A 14 12.57 -6.13 13.26
N PRO A 15 12.10 -4.97 13.73
CA PRO A 15 12.51 -4.43 15.03
C PRO A 15 12.20 -5.36 16.20
N ILE A 16 11.01 -5.95 16.19
CA ILE A 16 10.55 -6.85 17.27
C ILE A 16 11.32 -8.19 17.23
N ILE A 17 11.64 -8.69 16.03
CA ILE A 17 12.46 -9.90 15.89
C ILE A 17 13.89 -9.63 16.36
N ALA A 18 14.45 -8.45 16.06
CA ALA A 18 15.80 -8.07 16.49
C ALA A 18 15.95 -8.00 18.01
N GLU A 19 14.89 -7.65 18.76
CA GLU A 19 14.88 -7.66 20.23
C GLU A 19 14.98 -9.07 20.81
N GLN A 20 14.63 -10.13 20.05
CA GLN A 20 14.48 -11.50 20.52
C GLN A 20 15.51 -12.46 19.93
N ALA A 21 16.11 -12.13 18.78
CA ALA A 21 17.05 -12.98 18.08
C ALA A 21 18.50 -12.66 18.48
N ASP A 22 19.31 -13.68 18.70
CA ASP A 22 20.76 -13.51 18.89
C ASP A 22 21.45 -13.00 17.61
N GLN A 23 20.93 -13.40 16.44
CA GLN A 23 21.38 -12.96 15.13
C GLN A 23 20.19 -12.80 14.21
N LEU A 24 20.12 -11.69 13.49
CA LEU A 24 19.08 -11.40 12.50
C LEU A 24 19.72 -11.05 11.15
N THR A 25 19.32 -11.75 10.09
CA THR A 25 19.69 -11.40 8.72
C THR A 25 18.44 -11.00 7.94
N VAL A 26 18.45 -9.80 7.40
CA VAL A 26 17.38 -9.24 6.58
C VAL A 26 17.78 -9.30 5.12
N PHE A 27 16.98 -10.00 4.31
CA PHE A 27 17.20 -10.13 2.87
C PHE A 27 16.30 -9.15 2.13
N GLN A 28 16.89 -8.14 1.53
CA GLN A 28 16.20 -7.06 0.85
C GLN A 28 16.43 -7.12 -0.66
N ARG A 29 15.33 -7.13 -1.44
CA ARG A 29 15.39 -6.92 -2.89
C ARG A 29 15.22 -5.45 -3.25
N THR A 30 14.24 -4.80 -2.63
CA THR A 30 13.89 -3.41 -2.92
C THR A 30 13.53 -2.73 -1.61
N PRO A 31 14.19 -1.63 -1.23
CA PRO A 31 13.80 -0.86 -0.06
C PRO A 31 12.43 -0.21 -0.28
N ASN A 32 11.72 0.08 0.81
CA ASN A 32 10.47 0.83 0.76
C ASN A 32 10.56 2.02 1.71
N PHE A 33 9.80 3.07 1.40
CA PHE A 33 9.69 4.21 2.29
C PHE A 33 9.00 3.80 3.59
N SER A 34 9.60 4.16 4.70
CA SER A 34 9.03 4.03 6.03
C SER A 34 9.06 5.37 6.74
N ILE A 35 8.04 5.63 7.54
CA ILE A 35 7.86 6.86 8.30
C ILE A 35 7.48 6.53 9.74
N PRO A 36 7.94 7.31 10.72
CA PRO A 36 7.71 7.01 12.13
C PRO A 36 6.21 7.07 12.49
N THR A 37 5.74 6.10 13.28
CA THR A 37 4.37 6.10 13.81
C THR A 37 4.25 6.82 15.14
N HIS A 38 5.34 6.94 15.91
CA HIS A 38 5.32 7.44 17.27
C HIS A 38 4.27 6.75 18.16
N ASN A 39 4.24 5.41 18.11
CA ASN A 39 3.31 4.61 18.91
C ASN A 39 3.34 5.01 20.38
N GLY A 40 2.16 5.28 20.93
CA GLY A 40 2.00 5.72 22.31
C GLY A 40 0.55 5.60 22.80
N PRO A 41 0.26 6.01 24.03
CA PRO A 41 -1.11 6.13 24.50
C PRO A 41 -1.94 7.04 23.60
N ILE A 42 -3.24 6.73 23.49
CA ILE A 42 -4.19 7.58 22.75
C ILE A 42 -4.22 8.96 23.40
N ASP A 43 -4.19 10.00 22.58
CA ASP A 43 -4.42 11.37 23.00
C ASP A 43 -5.86 11.51 23.53
N GLU A 44 -5.99 11.76 24.83
CA GLU A 44 -7.28 11.84 25.53
C GLU A 44 -8.11 13.05 25.06
N GLU A 45 -7.48 14.16 24.66
CA GLU A 45 -8.18 15.34 24.14
C GLU A 45 -8.82 15.01 22.79
N ARG A 46 -8.06 14.43 21.88
CA ARG A 46 -8.56 13.95 20.56
C ARG A 46 -9.64 12.88 20.70
N LEU A 47 -9.48 11.98 21.67
CA LEU A 47 -10.49 10.96 21.96
C LEU A 47 -11.78 11.60 22.51
N ALA A 48 -11.68 12.64 23.35
CA ALA A 48 -12.82 13.37 23.87
C ALA A 48 -13.55 14.15 22.76
N GLU A 49 -12.84 14.78 21.83
CA GLU A 49 -13.41 15.43 20.64
C GLU A 49 -14.22 14.42 19.79
N TYR A 50 -13.61 13.26 19.47
CA TYR A 50 -14.32 12.21 18.75
C TYR A 50 -15.57 11.72 19.47
N ARG A 51 -15.51 11.53 20.79
CA ARG A 51 -16.65 11.07 21.60
C ARG A 51 -17.75 12.11 21.72
N ALA A 52 -17.44 13.39 21.58
CA ALA A 52 -18.42 14.47 21.65
C ALA A 52 -19.37 14.47 20.44
N ASP A 53 -18.85 14.16 19.23
CA ASP A 53 -19.67 14.06 18.00
C ASP A 53 -19.08 13.02 17.01
N PRO A 54 -19.25 11.71 17.29
CA PRO A 54 -18.77 10.68 16.38
C PRO A 54 -19.51 10.64 15.04
N ALA A 55 -20.73 11.18 14.97
CA ALA A 55 -21.51 11.21 13.74
C ALA A 55 -20.93 12.21 12.74
N SER A 56 -20.58 13.42 13.18
CA SER A 56 -19.91 14.42 12.34
C SER A 56 -18.57 13.92 11.85
N TYR A 57 -17.76 13.30 12.72
CA TYR A 57 -16.47 12.71 12.33
C TYR A 57 -16.61 11.66 11.22
N ARG A 58 -17.62 10.78 11.33
CA ARG A 58 -17.88 9.74 10.31
C ARG A 58 -18.36 10.33 8.99
N GLU A 59 -19.20 11.37 9.06
CA GLU A 59 -19.69 12.07 7.87
C GLU A 59 -18.53 12.78 7.14
N GLU A 60 -17.66 13.48 7.85
CA GLU A 60 -16.47 14.08 7.29
C GLU A 60 -15.55 13.02 6.65
N ALA A 61 -15.35 11.88 7.32
CA ALA A 61 -14.57 10.78 6.80
C ALA A 61 -15.13 10.25 5.46
N ARG A 62 -16.44 10.08 5.36
CA ARG A 62 -17.13 9.63 4.13
C ARG A 62 -16.95 10.59 2.96
N HIS A 63 -16.88 11.88 3.21
CA HIS A 63 -16.67 12.90 2.18
C HIS A 63 -15.21 13.26 1.91
N SER A 64 -14.27 12.69 2.65
CA SER A 64 -12.85 12.92 2.45
C SER A 64 -12.26 12.09 1.30
N GLY A 65 -11.07 12.47 0.82
CA GLY A 65 -10.40 11.70 -0.23
C GLY A 65 -9.93 10.30 0.23
N ILE A 66 -9.49 10.19 1.49
CA ILE A 66 -8.86 8.96 2.00
C ILE A 66 -9.68 8.26 3.11
N GLY A 67 -10.92 8.69 3.35
CA GLY A 67 -11.75 8.10 4.41
C GLY A 67 -11.32 8.48 5.84
N VAL A 68 -10.62 9.59 5.99
CA VAL A 68 -10.22 10.18 7.29
C VAL A 68 -10.48 11.67 7.24
N PRO A 69 -11.13 12.28 8.25
CA PRO A 69 -11.37 13.71 8.30
C PRO A 69 -10.05 14.47 8.18
N ARG A 70 -9.96 15.31 7.17
CA ARG A 70 -8.72 16.02 6.86
C ARG A 70 -8.96 17.17 5.90
N THR A 71 -8.35 18.30 6.16
CA THR A 71 -8.27 19.41 5.22
C THR A 71 -7.10 19.15 4.27
N PRO A 72 -7.34 19.00 2.95
CA PRO A 72 -6.26 18.89 1.97
C PRO A 72 -5.39 20.16 2.00
N PRO A 73 -4.06 20.04 1.82
CA PRO A 73 -3.23 21.22 1.64
C PRO A 73 -3.59 21.94 0.34
N ASP A 74 -3.45 23.26 0.34
CA ASP A 74 -3.73 24.13 -0.82
C ASP A 74 -2.45 24.64 -1.51
N THR A 75 -1.29 24.32 -0.94
CA THR A 75 0.01 24.86 -1.36
C THR A 75 0.83 23.76 -2.05
N SER A 76 1.50 24.15 -3.16
CA SER A 76 2.47 23.31 -3.88
C SER A 76 3.83 23.31 -3.15
N ALA A 77 4.52 22.16 -3.14
CA ALA A 77 5.88 22.05 -2.61
C ALA A 77 6.88 22.92 -3.38
N LEU A 78 6.62 23.17 -4.66
CA LEU A 78 7.49 23.98 -5.51
C LEU A 78 7.17 25.49 -5.44
N ALA A 79 6.06 25.89 -4.81
CA ALA A 79 5.66 27.28 -4.65
C ALA A 79 6.23 27.97 -3.40
N VAL A 80 6.85 27.19 -2.49
CA VAL A 80 7.46 27.69 -1.26
C VAL A 80 8.98 27.65 -1.34
N SER A 81 9.65 28.38 -0.46
CA SER A 81 11.12 28.31 -0.33
C SER A 81 11.56 26.94 0.15
N GLU A 82 12.83 26.62 -0.09
CA GLU A 82 13.41 25.37 0.42
C GLU A 82 13.34 25.28 1.93
N GLU A 83 13.58 26.38 2.65
CA GLU A 83 13.51 26.44 4.11
C GLU A 83 12.09 26.15 4.62
N GLU A 84 11.06 26.77 4.03
CA GLU A 84 9.66 26.51 4.37
C GLU A 84 9.25 25.06 4.08
N ARG A 85 9.70 24.52 2.96
CA ARG A 85 9.43 23.13 2.57
C ARG A 85 10.07 22.14 3.53
N GLN A 86 11.34 22.35 3.89
CA GLN A 86 12.03 21.50 4.87
C GLN A 86 11.38 21.59 6.25
N ALA A 87 10.96 22.78 6.69
CA ALA A 87 10.23 22.94 7.93
C ALA A 87 8.88 22.18 7.93
N ALA A 88 8.16 22.21 6.82
CA ALA A 88 6.91 21.46 6.67
C ALA A 88 7.15 19.94 6.69
N PHE A 89 8.19 19.45 6.03
CA PHE A 89 8.56 18.04 6.06
C PHE A 89 8.97 17.59 7.46
N GLU A 90 9.77 18.40 8.16
CA GLU A 90 10.16 18.12 9.55
C GLU A 90 8.95 18.06 10.48
N ALA A 91 8.01 18.99 10.33
CA ALA A 91 6.79 19.02 11.16
C ALA A 91 5.94 17.75 10.99
N VAL A 92 5.80 17.24 9.75
CA VAL A 92 5.08 15.97 9.51
C VAL A 92 5.89 14.76 9.96
N TRP A 93 7.23 14.79 9.87
CA TRP A 93 8.10 13.74 10.40
C TRP A 93 7.96 13.61 11.92
N GLN A 94 7.99 14.72 12.63
CA GLN A 94 7.83 14.74 14.07
C GLN A 94 6.42 14.34 14.53
N ARG A 95 5.41 14.63 13.73
CA ARG A 95 4.04 14.17 14.01
C ARG A 95 3.84 12.69 13.67
N GLY A 96 4.55 12.22 12.66
CA GLY A 96 4.40 10.85 12.15
C GLY A 96 3.05 10.58 11.50
N GLU A 97 2.69 9.29 11.40
CA GLU A 97 1.40 8.81 10.88
C GLU A 97 1.16 9.18 9.40
N LEU A 98 -0.10 9.08 8.99
CA LEU A 98 -0.56 9.44 7.62
C LEU A 98 -0.48 10.94 7.31
N ALA A 99 -0.19 11.80 8.30
CA ALA A 99 0.07 13.22 8.08
C ALA A 99 1.17 13.47 7.06
N PHE A 100 2.14 12.53 7.00
CA PHE A 100 3.27 12.59 6.10
C PHE A 100 2.89 12.51 4.62
N LEU A 101 1.74 11.94 4.28
CA LEU A 101 1.34 11.76 2.89
C LEU A 101 1.00 13.06 2.16
N GLN A 102 0.74 14.16 2.89
CA GLN A 102 0.22 15.37 2.26
C GLN A 102 0.64 16.67 2.99
N PRO A 103 1.93 16.99 3.12
CA PRO A 103 2.31 18.34 3.55
C PRO A 103 2.04 19.39 2.45
N PHE A 104 1.95 18.93 1.17
CA PHE A 104 1.68 19.75 -0.01
C PHE A 104 0.70 19.02 -0.97
N ASN A 105 0.05 19.78 -1.87
CA ASN A 105 -1.01 19.27 -2.72
C ASN A 105 -0.54 18.56 -4.00
N ASP A 106 0.72 18.68 -4.38
CA ASP A 106 1.30 18.19 -5.64
C ASP A 106 2.21 16.95 -5.47
N MET A 107 2.40 16.46 -4.25
CA MET A 107 3.29 15.34 -3.95
C MET A 107 2.94 14.03 -4.70
N GLY A 108 1.66 13.80 -4.98
CA GLY A 108 1.19 12.58 -5.66
C GLY A 108 1.12 12.70 -7.18
N THR A 109 1.31 13.91 -7.75
CA THR A 109 1.07 14.20 -9.16
C THR A 109 2.26 14.85 -9.88
N ASN A 110 3.21 15.43 -9.14
CA ASN A 110 4.37 16.11 -9.67
C ASN A 110 5.66 15.42 -9.22
N ALA A 111 6.45 14.93 -10.18
CA ALA A 111 7.69 14.22 -9.93
C ALA A 111 8.74 15.08 -9.21
N GLU A 112 8.91 16.34 -9.60
CA GLU A 112 9.88 17.26 -8.99
C GLU A 112 9.49 17.57 -7.53
N ALA A 113 8.21 17.82 -7.27
CA ALA A 113 7.69 17.99 -5.90
C ALA A 113 7.94 16.73 -5.06
N ASN A 114 7.66 15.55 -5.60
CA ASN A 114 7.88 14.28 -4.91
C ASN A 114 9.37 14.03 -4.63
N ASP A 115 10.27 14.37 -5.55
CA ASP A 115 11.71 14.22 -5.37
C ASP A 115 12.24 15.04 -4.18
N THR A 116 11.64 16.18 -3.86
CA THR A 116 12.00 16.96 -2.66
C THR A 116 11.70 16.18 -1.37
N MET A 117 10.59 15.45 -1.31
CA MET A 117 10.24 14.59 -0.18
C MET A 117 11.14 13.34 -0.12
N ARG A 118 11.43 12.74 -1.28
CA ARG A 118 12.37 11.61 -1.35
C ARG A 118 13.72 12.01 -0.77
N GLY A 119 14.26 13.15 -1.19
CA GLY A 119 15.52 13.70 -0.68
C GLY A 119 15.48 13.87 0.84
N PHE A 120 14.43 14.48 1.38
CA PHE A 120 14.25 14.64 2.81
C PHE A 120 14.26 13.29 3.55
N ILE A 121 13.52 12.29 3.08
CA ILE A 121 13.48 10.96 3.72
C ILE A 121 14.84 10.27 3.64
N HIS A 122 15.54 10.36 2.49
CA HIS A 122 16.88 9.80 2.36
C HIS A 122 17.85 10.44 3.35
N ASP A 123 17.80 11.74 3.57
CA ASP A 123 18.63 12.42 4.55
C ASP A 123 18.28 11.98 5.98
N LYS A 124 17.02 11.72 6.29
CA LYS A 124 16.62 11.10 7.57
C LYS A 124 17.21 9.70 7.74
N ILE A 125 17.12 8.84 6.73
CA ILE A 125 17.69 7.49 6.77
C ILE A 125 19.20 7.58 7.03
N ARG A 126 19.93 8.41 6.27
CA ARG A 126 21.38 8.63 6.44
C ARG A 126 21.76 9.20 7.81
N SER A 127 20.85 9.94 8.44
CA SER A 127 21.07 10.50 9.77
C SER A 127 20.81 9.50 10.91
N ILE A 128 20.02 8.45 10.66
CA ILE A 128 19.64 7.43 11.63
C ILE A 128 20.57 6.21 11.57
N VAL A 129 20.93 5.78 10.36
CA VAL A 129 21.74 4.57 10.14
C VAL A 129 23.22 4.93 10.17
N ASP A 130 23.98 4.32 11.09
CA ASP A 130 25.39 4.63 11.34
C ASP A 130 26.33 4.19 10.21
N ASP A 131 26.02 3.05 9.56
CA ASP A 131 26.80 2.54 8.43
C ASP A 131 26.30 3.18 7.13
N PRO A 132 27.14 3.98 6.43
CA PRO A 132 26.71 4.67 5.22
C PRO A 132 26.37 3.74 4.06
N GLU A 133 26.97 2.56 3.95
CA GLU A 133 26.65 1.60 2.88
C GLU A 133 25.26 0.98 3.14
N VAL A 134 24.96 0.63 4.38
CA VAL A 134 23.63 0.15 4.79
C VAL A 134 22.59 1.25 4.63
N ALA A 135 22.90 2.50 4.99
CA ALA A 135 22.00 3.64 4.81
C ALA A 135 21.58 3.81 3.33
N GLU A 136 22.55 3.74 2.40
CA GLU A 136 22.24 3.85 0.96
C GLU A 136 21.39 2.67 0.45
N LEU A 137 21.61 1.45 0.92
CA LEU A 137 20.80 0.28 0.58
C LEU A 137 19.36 0.41 1.09
N LEU A 138 19.13 1.16 2.16
CA LEU A 138 17.80 1.40 2.73
C LEU A 138 17.06 2.59 2.09
N CYS A 139 17.73 3.40 1.26
CA CYS A 139 17.14 4.51 0.53
C CYS A 139 16.40 4.03 -0.74
N PRO A 140 15.07 4.17 -0.86
CA PRO A 140 14.35 3.78 -2.07
C PRO A 140 14.69 4.71 -3.25
N THR A 141 15.21 4.14 -4.34
CA THR A 141 15.61 4.89 -5.55
C THR A 141 14.79 4.54 -6.79
N ASP A 142 14.07 3.41 -6.78
CA ASP A 142 13.34 2.85 -7.91
C ASP A 142 11.91 3.36 -8.06
N HIS A 143 11.41 4.13 -7.11
CA HIS A 143 10.04 4.65 -7.13
C HIS A 143 9.90 5.98 -6.38
N TYR A 144 8.84 6.72 -6.69
CA TYR A 144 8.48 7.94 -5.99
C TYR A 144 7.86 7.63 -4.62
N PHE A 145 7.98 8.59 -3.68
CA PHE A 145 7.33 8.46 -2.37
C PHE A 145 5.81 8.27 -2.55
N ALA A 146 5.22 7.35 -1.79
CA ALA A 146 3.81 6.97 -1.78
C ALA A 146 3.27 6.29 -3.05
N THR A 147 4.09 6.01 -4.07
CA THR A 147 3.66 5.20 -5.23
C THR A 147 3.66 3.69 -4.96
N LYS A 148 4.42 3.26 -3.95
CA LYS A 148 4.17 2.03 -3.19
C LYS A 148 3.65 2.46 -1.82
N ARG A 149 2.85 1.62 -1.15
CA ARG A 149 2.32 1.98 0.17
C ARG A 149 3.46 2.28 1.13
N PRO A 150 3.61 3.51 1.63
CA PRO A 150 4.62 3.82 2.64
C PRO A 150 4.30 3.03 3.91
N CYS A 151 5.33 2.51 4.53
CA CYS A 151 5.19 1.77 5.77
C CYS A 151 5.25 2.73 6.97
N LEU A 152 4.54 2.37 8.01
CA LEU A 152 4.67 3.01 9.31
C LEU A 152 5.52 2.10 10.20
N ASP A 153 6.50 2.65 10.86
CA ASP A 153 7.42 1.88 11.70
C ASP A 153 7.66 2.49 13.08
N THR A 154 8.27 1.69 13.92
CA THR A 154 8.81 2.09 15.22
C THR A 154 10.22 1.51 15.32
N GLY A 155 11.24 2.32 14.99
CA GLY A 155 12.62 1.93 15.12
C GLY A 155 13.17 1.00 14.02
N TYR A 156 12.57 1.01 12.80
CA TYR A 156 13.03 0.14 11.71
C TYR A 156 14.46 0.47 11.27
N PHE A 157 14.76 1.73 11.04
CA PHE A 157 16.09 2.14 10.59
C PHE A 157 17.15 1.99 11.70
N GLU A 158 16.79 2.31 12.93
CA GLU A 158 17.66 2.14 14.12
C GLU A 158 18.04 0.68 14.35
N THR A 159 17.22 -0.27 13.93
CA THR A 159 17.48 -1.70 14.06
C THR A 159 18.78 -2.10 13.33
N PHE A 160 19.11 -1.45 12.22
CA PHE A 160 20.30 -1.74 11.45
C PHE A 160 21.62 -1.24 12.08
N ASN A 161 21.55 -0.48 13.18
CA ASN A 161 22.71 -0.09 14.00
C ASN A 161 23.05 -1.15 15.07
N LEU A 162 22.23 -2.20 15.20
CA LEU A 162 22.49 -3.30 16.14
C LEU A 162 23.54 -4.26 15.56
N ALA A 163 24.59 -4.56 16.32
CA ALA A 163 25.72 -5.37 15.87
C ALA A 163 25.35 -6.81 15.45
N HIS A 164 24.19 -7.32 15.86
CA HIS A 164 23.68 -8.65 15.53
C HIS A 164 22.68 -8.65 14.37
N VAL A 165 22.44 -7.48 13.74
CA VAL A 165 21.54 -7.33 12.58
C VAL A 165 22.38 -7.10 11.32
N ARG A 166 22.14 -7.92 10.30
CA ARG A 166 22.78 -7.84 8.99
C ARG A 166 21.75 -7.59 7.90
N LEU A 167 22.04 -6.67 6.97
CA LEU A 167 21.28 -6.48 5.75
C LEU A 167 22.01 -7.18 4.57
N VAL A 168 21.27 -7.93 3.77
CA VAL A 168 21.75 -8.57 2.53
C VAL A 168 20.99 -7.98 1.35
N ASP A 169 21.72 -7.38 0.42
CA ASP A 169 21.17 -6.89 -0.84
C ASP A 169 21.02 -8.04 -1.84
N LEU A 170 19.78 -8.44 -2.14
CA LEU A 170 19.47 -9.51 -3.08
C LEU A 170 19.76 -9.16 -4.57
N HIS A 171 20.13 -7.93 -4.88
CA HIS A 171 20.65 -7.58 -6.20
C HIS A 171 22.13 -7.92 -6.34
N ALA A 172 22.89 -7.83 -5.26
CA ALA A 172 24.29 -8.23 -5.23
C ALA A 172 24.44 -9.72 -4.91
N ASP A 173 23.67 -10.22 -3.93
CA ASP A 173 23.76 -11.56 -3.37
C ASP A 173 22.40 -12.29 -3.43
N PRO A 174 21.90 -12.68 -4.62
CA PRO A 174 20.60 -13.33 -4.75
C PRO A 174 20.56 -14.68 -4.02
N ILE A 175 19.40 -14.98 -3.44
CA ILE A 175 19.14 -16.31 -2.86
C ILE A 175 19.15 -17.34 -4.00
N SER A 176 20.05 -18.30 -3.91
CA SER A 176 20.16 -19.42 -4.85
C SER A 176 19.33 -20.62 -4.41
N THR A 177 19.31 -20.90 -3.09
CA THR A 177 18.60 -22.06 -2.54
C THR A 177 18.18 -21.78 -1.09
N ILE A 178 17.02 -22.29 -0.72
CA ILE A 178 16.62 -22.46 0.67
C ILE A 178 16.84 -23.94 1.01
N THR A 179 17.71 -24.19 1.97
CA THR A 179 18.13 -25.52 2.39
C THR A 179 17.36 -25.99 3.61
N GLU A 180 17.58 -27.21 4.08
CA GLU A 180 16.99 -27.75 5.32
C GLU A 180 17.46 -26.97 6.56
N THR A 181 18.60 -26.31 6.52
CA THR A 181 19.22 -25.63 7.67
C THR A 181 19.35 -24.13 7.50
N GLY A 182 19.06 -23.58 6.29
CA GLY A 182 19.30 -22.16 6.09
C GLY A 182 19.08 -21.65 4.67
N ILE A 183 19.89 -20.69 4.27
CA ILE A 183 19.79 -19.99 2.97
C ILE A 183 21.19 -19.89 2.35
N ASP A 184 21.28 -20.31 1.09
CA ASP A 184 22.45 -20.11 0.25
C ASP A 184 22.22 -18.91 -0.66
N THR A 185 23.22 -18.03 -0.75
CA THR A 185 23.27 -16.93 -1.72
C THR A 185 24.41 -17.15 -2.70
N SER A 186 24.28 -16.58 -3.91
CA SER A 186 25.32 -16.59 -4.94
C SER A 186 25.70 -15.15 -5.27
N GLY A 187 26.74 -14.65 -4.61
CA GLY A 187 27.16 -13.27 -4.72
C GLY A 187 28.34 -13.04 -5.66
N ARG A 188 28.68 -11.77 -5.88
CA ARG A 188 29.86 -11.37 -6.66
C ARG A 188 31.17 -11.87 -6.03
N ASP A 189 31.21 -11.92 -4.71
CA ASP A 189 32.41 -12.27 -3.94
C ASP A 189 32.45 -13.76 -3.58
N GLY A 190 31.52 -14.55 -4.09
CA GLY A 190 31.39 -16.00 -3.88
C GLY A 190 30.03 -16.41 -3.31
N ASP A 191 29.86 -17.71 -3.20
CA ASP A 191 28.66 -18.30 -2.60
C ASP A 191 28.80 -18.29 -1.08
N GLU A 192 27.73 -17.93 -0.38
CA GLU A 192 27.65 -17.95 1.08
C GLU A 192 26.49 -18.85 1.53
N SER A 193 26.75 -19.71 2.51
CA SER A 193 25.75 -20.54 3.16
C SER A 193 25.54 -20.05 4.60
N MET A 194 24.31 -19.66 4.91
CA MET A 194 23.92 -19.14 6.24
C MET A 194 22.90 -20.07 6.90
N GLU A 195 23.17 -20.46 8.15
CA GLU A 195 22.27 -21.30 8.94
C GLU A 195 21.29 -20.47 9.77
N PHE A 196 20.03 -20.88 9.84
CA PHE A 196 18.97 -20.19 10.57
C PHE A 196 18.05 -21.18 11.28
N ASP A 197 17.66 -20.86 12.52
CA ASP A 197 16.64 -21.61 13.26
C ASP A 197 15.23 -21.31 12.74
N ALA A 198 15.03 -20.13 12.16
CA ALA A 198 13.74 -19.70 11.60
C ALA A 198 13.94 -18.79 10.39
N ILE A 199 13.07 -18.98 9.38
CA ILE A 199 12.99 -18.12 8.17
C ILE A 199 11.59 -17.54 8.09
N VAL A 200 11.50 -16.21 8.07
CA VAL A 200 10.25 -15.47 7.93
C VAL A 200 10.11 -14.98 6.48
N PHE A 201 9.09 -15.46 5.80
CA PHE A 201 8.75 -15.01 4.45
C PHE A 201 7.82 -13.80 4.52
N ALA A 202 8.37 -12.60 4.41
CA ALA A 202 7.63 -11.33 4.32
C ALA A 202 7.54 -10.84 2.86
N THR A 203 7.39 -11.79 1.91
CA THR A 203 7.53 -11.58 0.45
C THR A 203 6.29 -10.97 -0.20
N GLY A 204 5.21 -10.78 0.55
CA GLY A 204 3.96 -10.16 0.08
C GLY A 204 2.91 -11.18 -0.39
N PHE A 205 1.77 -10.66 -0.83
CA PHE A 205 0.59 -11.42 -1.23
C PHE A 205 0.20 -11.08 -2.66
N ASP A 206 -0.57 -11.99 -3.30
CA ASP A 206 -1.33 -11.67 -4.51
C ASP A 206 -2.54 -10.80 -4.12
N ALA A 207 -2.25 -9.50 -3.91
CA ALA A 207 -3.22 -8.55 -3.40
C ALA A 207 -4.34 -8.25 -4.42
N MET A 208 -5.47 -7.79 -3.91
CA MET A 208 -6.66 -7.32 -4.64
C MET A 208 -7.43 -8.42 -5.40
N THR A 209 -6.76 -9.29 -6.14
CA THR A 209 -7.42 -10.28 -6.99
C THR A 209 -7.17 -11.72 -6.59
N GLY A 210 -6.02 -12.04 -5.98
CA GLY A 210 -5.60 -13.42 -5.73
C GLY A 210 -6.61 -14.24 -4.91
N ALA A 211 -7.14 -13.67 -3.83
CA ALA A 211 -8.14 -14.35 -3.01
C ALA A 211 -9.48 -14.57 -3.76
N ILE A 212 -9.86 -13.61 -4.62
CA ILE A 212 -11.13 -13.67 -5.39
C ILE A 212 -11.01 -14.74 -6.49
N VAL A 213 -9.94 -14.68 -7.30
CA VAL A 213 -9.74 -15.67 -8.38
C VAL A 213 -9.28 -17.04 -7.87
N GLY A 214 -8.91 -17.14 -6.59
CA GLY A 214 -8.65 -18.41 -5.90
C GLY A 214 -9.92 -19.22 -5.62
N VAL A 215 -11.10 -18.58 -5.67
CA VAL A 215 -12.40 -19.24 -5.56
C VAL A 215 -12.91 -19.58 -6.98
N ASP A 216 -13.49 -20.75 -7.15
CA ASP A 216 -14.11 -21.15 -8.43
C ASP A 216 -15.48 -20.47 -8.60
N ILE A 217 -15.44 -19.22 -9.05
CA ILE A 217 -16.64 -18.43 -9.34
C ILE A 217 -17.00 -18.61 -10.81
N THR A 218 -18.20 -19.15 -11.05
CA THR A 218 -18.73 -19.38 -12.39
C THR A 218 -19.96 -18.50 -12.62
N GLY A 219 -19.92 -17.73 -13.68
CA GLY A 219 -21.00 -16.84 -14.13
C GLY A 219 -21.87 -17.45 -15.22
N ARG A 220 -22.46 -16.57 -16.05
CA ARG A 220 -23.32 -16.99 -17.17
C ARG A 220 -22.57 -17.89 -18.15
N ASP A 221 -23.28 -18.84 -18.71
CA ASP A 221 -22.79 -19.75 -19.75
C ASP A 221 -21.49 -20.51 -19.37
N GLY A 222 -21.24 -20.65 -18.07
CA GLY A 222 -20.05 -21.34 -17.57
C GLY A 222 -18.77 -20.49 -17.58
N LEU A 223 -18.87 -19.17 -17.76
CA LEU A 223 -17.74 -18.25 -17.71
C LEU A 223 -17.06 -18.28 -16.34
N SER A 224 -15.80 -18.62 -16.28
CA SER A 224 -14.99 -18.53 -15.04
C SER A 224 -14.55 -17.07 -14.81
N LEU A 225 -14.61 -16.59 -13.55
CA LEU A 225 -14.11 -15.25 -13.22
C LEU A 225 -12.61 -15.12 -13.49
N ARG A 226 -11.85 -16.20 -13.28
CA ARG A 226 -10.42 -16.27 -13.59
C ARG A 226 -10.15 -16.03 -15.08
N ASP A 227 -10.95 -16.64 -15.96
CA ASP A 227 -10.81 -16.44 -17.41
C ASP A 227 -11.27 -15.04 -17.83
N ALA A 228 -12.37 -14.55 -17.25
CA ALA A 228 -12.84 -13.19 -17.50
C ALA A 228 -11.80 -12.11 -17.11
N TRP A 229 -11.02 -12.37 -16.06
CA TRP A 229 -9.99 -11.46 -15.56
C TRP A 229 -8.55 -11.83 -16.01
N ALA A 230 -8.41 -12.67 -17.02
CA ALA A 230 -7.09 -13.10 -17.52
C ALA A 230 -6.19 -11.93 -17.97
N HIS A 231 -6.78 -10.83 -18.42
CA HIS A 231 -6.07 -9.60 -18.82
C HIS A 231 -6.09 -8.47 -17.78
N GLY A 232 -6.60 -8.75 -16.61
CA GLY A 232 -6.80 -7.81 -15.51
C GLY A 232 -8.26 -7.80 -15.06
N PRO A 233 -8.54 -7.37 -13.81
CA PRO A 233 -9.91 -7.31 -13.32
C PRO A 233 -10.68 -6.19 -14.00
N GLU A 234 -11.85 -6.52 -14.53
CA GLU A 234 -12.83 -5.57 -15.02
C GLU A 234 -14.06 -5.60 -14.13
N THR A 235 -14.34 -4.48 -13.49
CA THR A 235 -15.45 -4.33 -12.54
C THR A 235 -16.23 -3.05 -12.77
N TYR A 236 -17.45 -3.02 -12.27
CA TYR A 236 -18.21 -1.79 -12.08
C TYR A 236 -18.15 -1.41 -10.60
N LEU A 237 -17.61 -0.24 -10.29
CA LEU A 237 -17.41 0.29 -8.93
C LEU A 237 -16.55 -0.60 -8.02
N GLY A 238 -15.81 -1.59 -8.54
CA GLY A 238 -15.15 -2.58 -7.69
C GLY A 238 -16.11 -3.50 -6.92
N LEU A 239 -17.40 -3.47 -7.26
CA LEU A 239 -18.48 -4.22 -6.60
C LEU A 239 -19.01 -5.36 -7.42
N MET A 240 -19.10 -5.20 -8.73
CA MET A 240 -19.76 -6.14 -9.63
C MET A 240 -18.94 -6.35 -10.90
N SER A 241 -19.19 -7.46 -11.61
CA SER A 241 -18.56 -7.75 -12.90
C SER A 241 -19.59 -8.29 -13.89
N VAL A 242 -19.48 -7.89 -15.16
CA VAL A 242 -20.33 -8.37 -16.25
C VAL A 242 -20.20 -9.89 -16.42
N GLY A 243 -21.31 -10.56 -16.63
CA GLY A 243 -21.38 -12.02 -16.74
C GLY A 243 -21.54 -12.75 -15.41
N PHE A 244 -21.52 -12.04 -14.28
CA PHE A 244 -21.63 -12.59 -12.93
C PHE A 244 -22.82 -11.96 -12.18
N PRO A 245 -24.06 -12.31 -12.53
CA PRO A 245 -25.24 -11.72 -11.89
C PRO A 245 -25.27 -12.04 -10.39
N ASN A 246 -25.72 -11.06 -9.61
CA ASN A 246 -25.82 -11.16 -8.14
C ASN A 246 -24.48 -11.39 -7.41
N LEU A 247 -23.35 -11.28 -8.09
CA LEU A 247 -22.04 -11.28 -7.46
C LEU A 247 -21.72 -9.88 -6.96
N PHE A 248 -21.52 -9.74 -5.66
CA PHE A 248 -21.03 -8.52 -5.04
C PHE A 248 -19.68 -8.75 -4.38
N MET A 249 -18.75 -7.82 -4.56
CA MET A 249 -17.43 -7.81 -3.95
C MET A 249 -17.32 -6.60 -3.02
N ILE A 250 -16.90 -6.80 -1.79
CA ILE A 250 -16.60 -5.70 -0.88
C ILE A 250 -15.13 -5.33 -1.04
N THR A 251 -14.84 -4.04 -1.31
CA THR A 251 -13.48 -3.53 -1.54
C THR A 251 -12.72 -4.24 -2.67
N GLY A 252 -13.43 -4.66 -3.70
CA GLY A 252 -12.84 -5.30 -4.89
C GLY A 252 -12.00 -4.34 -5.74
N PRO A 253 -11.29 -4.88 -6.75
CA PRO A 253 -10.49 -4.07 -7.68
C PRO A 253 -11.38 -3.05 -8.40
N GLY A 254 -10.89 -1.82 -8.54
CA GLY A 254 -11.66 -0.69 -9.10
C GLY A 254 -12.47 0.08 -8.05
N SER A 255 -12.34 -0.22 -6.76
CA SER A 255 -12.87 0.58 -5.65
C SER A 255 -11.75 1.35 -4.92
N PRO A 256 -12.06 2.37 -4.07
CA PRO A 256 -11.06 3.10 -3.30
C PRO A 256 -10.19 2.20 -2.41
N SER A 257 -10.78 1.16 -1.81
CA SER A 257 -10.08 0.06 -1.14
C SER A 257 -8.84 0.51 -0.35
N VAL A 258 -7.69 -0.01 -0.72
CA VAL A 258 -6.40 0.16 -0.04
C VAL A 258 -5.81 1.58 -0.09
N LEU A 259 -6.34 2.45 -0.92
CA LEU A 259 -5.97 3.87 -0.98
C LEU A 259 -6.76 4.72 0.03
N SER A 260 -7.65 4.11 0.78
CA SER A 260 -8.51 4.77 1.76
C SER A 260 -8.58 4.02 3.08
N ASN A 261 -9.27 4.60 4.06
CA ASN A 261 -9.69 3.89 5.25
C ASN A 261 -10.68 2.78 4.83
N MET A 262 -10.22 1.54 4.91
CA MET A 262 -10.96 0.36 4.47
C MET A 262 -12.34 0.25 5.14
N MET A 263 -12.47 0.61 6.42
CA MET A 263 -13.75 0.52 7.15
C MET A 263 -14.80 1.44 6.55
N VAL A 264 -14.41 2.66 6.18
CA VAL A 264 -15.32 3.63 5.53
C VAL A 264 -15.76 3.11 4.15
N SER A 265 -14.83 2.57 3.37
CA SER A 265 -15.16 1.96 2.06
C SER A 265 -16.05 0.71 2.21
N ILE A 266 -15.80 -0.14 3.22
CA ILE A 266 -16.62 -1.31 3.51
C ILE A 266 -18.05 -0.89 3.86
N GLU A 267 -18.23 0.10 4.74
CA GLU A 267 -19.56 0.61 5.12
C GLU A 267 -20.31 1.15 3.88
N GLN A 268 -19.64 1.95 3.05
CA GLN A 268 -20.23 2.48 1.82
C GLN A 268 -20.69 1.37 0.85
N HIS A 269 -19.87 0.31 0.71
CA HIS A 269 -20.23 -0.84 -0.13
C HIS A 269 -21.40 -1.63 0.45
N VAL A 270 -21.43 -1.84 1.76
CA VAL A 270 -22.54 -2.55 2.44
C VAL A 270 -23.83 -1.77 2.30
N ASP A 271 -23.81 -0.45 2.48
CA ASP A 271 -24.96 0.42 2.29
C ASP A 271 -25.49 0.27 0.85
N LEU A 272 -24.63 0.43 -0.17
CA LEU A 272 -25.02 0.31 -1.58
C LEU A 272 -25.56 -1.08 -1.95
N ILE A 273 -24.93 -2.15 -1.44
CA ILE A 273 -25.41 -3.53 -1.66
C ILE A 273 -26.77 -3.73 -1.01
N THR A 274 -26.98 -3.22 0.21
CA THR A 274 -28.25 -3.31 0.93
C THR A 274 -29.36 -2.60 0.16
N ASP A 275 -29.13 -1.36 -0.25
CA ASP A 275 -30.10 -0.59 -1.07
C ASP A 275 -30.41 -1.29 -2.39
N THR A 276 -29.39 -1.91 -3.01
CA THR A 276 -29.57 -2.69 -4.24
C THR A 276 -30.46 -3.91 -4.03
N LEU A 277 -30.26 -4.66 -2.94
CA LEU A 277 -31.09 -5.82 -2.60
C LEU A 277 -32.52 -5.42 -2.25
N GLU A 278 -32.71 -4.28 -1.59
CA GLU A 278 -34.03 -3.71 -1.34
C GLU A 278 -34.74 -3.33 -2.65
N HIS A 279 -34.01 -2.68 -3.56
CA HIS A 279 -34.53 -2.34 -4.89
C HIS A 279 -34.97 -3.59 -5.70
N LEU A 280 -34.16 -4.66 -5.69
CA LEU A 280 -34.54 -5.92 -6.34
C LEU A 280 -35.81 -6.49 -5.77
N ARG A 281 -35.94 -6.53 -4.45
CA ARG A 281 -37.15 -6.99 -3.77
C ARG A 281 -38.37 -6.14 -4.15
N ASP A 282 -38.27 -4.82 -4.11
CA ASP A 282 -39.37 -3.90 -4.34
C ASP A 282 -39.82 -3.86 -5.80
N THR A 283 -38.93 -4.13 -6.75
CA THR A 283 -39.22 -4.25 -8.18
C THR A 283 -39.54 -5.68 -8.63
N ASN A 284 -39.49 -6.64 -7.72
CA ASN A 284 -39.69 -8.07 -8.00
C ASN A 284 -38.72 -8.56 -9.11
N ALA A 285 -37.48 -8.07 -9.09
CA ALA A 285 -36.42 -8.50 -9.98
C ALA A 285 -35.53 -9.57 -9.30
N ASP A 286 -35.21 -10.62 -10.04
CA ASP A 286 -34.45 -11.77 -9.52
C ASP A 286 -32.94 -11.60 -9.66
N THR A 287 -32.48 -10.76 -10.59
CA THR A 287 -31.09 -10.60 -10.90
C THR A 287 -30.69 -9.17 -11.21
N ILE A 288 -29.46 -8.83 -10.86
CA ILE A 288 -28.78 -7.58 -11.21
C ILE A 288 -27.35 -7.87 -11.63
N GLU A 289 -26.89 -7.18 -12.65
CA GLU A 289 -25.49 -7.13 -13.06
C GLU A 289 -25.20 -5.80 -13.78
N PRO A 290 -23.96 -5.33 -13.83
CA PRO A 290 -23.64 -4.12 -14.58
C PRO A 290 -23.78 -4.37 -16.08
N THR A 291 -24.08 -3.32 -16.83
CA THR A 291 -23.96 -3.39 -18.30
C THR A 291 -22.49 -3.30 -18.70
N GLU A 292 -22.12 -3.90 -19.86
CA GLU A 292 -20.76 -3.77 -20.43
C GLU A 292 -20.33 -2.31 -20.56
N LEU A 293 -21.25 -1.44 -20.99
CA LEU A 293 -20.96 -0.01 -21.14
C LEU A 293 -20.64 0.65 -19.78
N ALA A 294 -21.36 0.31 -18.71
CA ALA A 294 -21.13 0.88 -17.38
C ALA A 294 -19.78 0.42 -16.82
N GLN A 295 -19.47 -0.89 -16.94
CA GLN A 295 -18.21 -1.45 -16.52
C GLN A 295 -17.03 -0.83 -17.28
N THR A 296 -17.09 -0.80 -18.62
CA THR A 296 -16.03 -0.23 -19.45
C THR A 296 -15.79 1.26 -19.13
N LYS A 297 -16.85 2.04 -18.95
CA LYS A 297 -16.72 3.45 -18.59
C LYS A 297 -16.09 3.62 -17.21
N TRP A 298 -16.40 2.76 -16.26
CA TRP A 298 -15.82 2.80 -14.92
C TRP A 298 -14.34 2.46 -14.93
N VAL A 299 -13.95 1.40 -15.64
CA VAL A 299 -12.54 1.01 -15.82
C VAL A 299 -11.76 2.13 -16.48
N GLN A 300 -12.30 2.72 -17.56
CA GLN A 300 -11.66 3.86 -18.24
C GLN A 300 -11.50 5.06 -17.30
N HIS A 301 -12.55 5.46 -16.59
CA HIS A 301 -12.51 6.55 -15.62
C HIS A 301 -11.47 6.33 -14.53
N SER A 302 -11.39 5.12 -13.97
CA SER A 302 -10.39 4.77 -12.96
C SER A 302 -8.96 4.89 -13.50
N ASN A 303 -8.71 4.42 -14.72
CA ASN A 303 -7.41 4.53 -15.39
C ASN A 303 -7.07 6.00 -15.72
N ASP A 304 -8.03 6.79 -16.19
CA ASP A 304 -7.80 8.20 -16.50
C ASP A 304 -7.35 8.98 -15.26
N ILE A 305 -8.00 8.76 -14.11
CA ILE A 305 -7.59 9.39 -12.85
C ILE A 305 -6.22 8.86 -12.40
N ALA A 306 -5.99 7.54 -12.48
CA ALA A 306 -4.70 6.97 -12.10
C ALA A 306 -3.54 7.59 -12.88
N ASN A 307 -3.73 7.80 -14.19
CA ASN A 307 -2.73 8.38 -15.08
C ASN A 307 -2.44 9.88 -14.81
N LEU A 308 -3.26 10.56 -14.01
CA LEU A 308 -2.95 11.91 -13.52
C LEU A 308 -2.02 11.90 -12.31
N THR A 309 -1.68 10.73 -11.78
CA THR A 309 -0.85 10.55 -10.59
C THR A 309 0.45 9.84 -10.90
N LEU A 310 1.38 9.86 -9.95
CA LEU A 310 2.62 9.08 -10.03
C LEU A 310 2.44 7.59 -9.70
N LEU A 311 1.27 7.17 -9.22
CA LEU A 311 1.01 5.79 -8.79
C LEU A 311 1.32 4.71 -9.85
N PRO A 312 0.95 4.87 -11.13
CA PRO A 312 1.22 3.86 -12.16
C PRO A 312 2.70 3.73 -12.55
N THR A 313 3.55 4.66 -12.13
CA THR A 313 4.98 4.64 -12.48
C THR A 313 5.78 3.59 -11.70
N ALA A 314 5.24 3.10 -10.59
CA ALA A 314 5.94 2.16 -9.72
C ALA A 314 5.55 0.70 -10.02
N ASN A 315 6.55 -0.20 -9.97
CA ASN A 315 6.33 -1.64 -9.94
C ASN A 315 5.80 -2.06 -8.57
N SER A 316 4.54 -1.74 -8.27
CA SER A 316 3.90 -2.00 -6.99
C SER A 316 2.81 -3.07 -7.10
N TRP A 317 2.36 -3.58 -5.96
CA TRP A 317 1.20 -4.46 -5.91
C TRP A 317 -0.11 -3.73 -6.28
N TYR A 318 -0.15 -2.39 -6.28
CA TYR A 318 -1.25 -1.61 -6.88
C TYR A 318 -1.39 -1.85 -8.37
N MET A 319 -0.29 -2.20 -9.04
CA MET A 319 -0.24 -2.58 -10.45
C MET A 319 -0.29 -4.10 -10.68
N GLY A 320 -0.38 -4.92 -9.61
CA GLY A 320 -0.21 -6.38 -9.73
C GLY A 320 1.22 -6.81 -10.06
N ALA A 321 2.17 -5.89 -10.13
CA ALA A 321 3.53 -6.13 -10.62
C ALA A 321 4.41 -6.95 -9.66
N ASN A 322 3.95 -7.22 -8.45
CA ASN A 322 4.66 -8.06 -7.48
C ASN A 322 4.47 -9.58 -7.73
N ILE A 323 3.58 -9.97 -8.62
CA ILE A 323 3.30 -11.38 -8.96
C ILE A 323 3.78 -11.66 -10.39
N PRO A 324 4.76 -12.56 -10.58
CA PRO A 324 5.23 -12.91 -11.92
C PRO A 324 4.11 -13.43 -12.83
N GLY A 325 4.02 -12.88 -14.04
CA GLY A 325 3.02 -13.28 -15.05
C GLY A 325 1.63 -12.69 -14.86
N LYS A 326 1.37 -11.95 -13.78
CA LYS A 326 0.12 -11.21 -13.59
C LYS A 326 0.08 -10.00 -14.53
N PRO A 327 -1.08 -9.69 -15.16
CA PRO A 327 -1.24 -8.47 -15.93
C PRO A 327 -0.95 -7.21 -15.08
N SER A 328 -0.15 -6.30 -15.62
CA SER A 328 0.16 -5.04 -14.96
C SER A 328 -0.93 -4.01 -15.29
N VAL A 329 -1.90 -3.89 -14.39
CA VAL A 329 -3.00 -2.93 -14.47
C VAL A 329 -3.18 -2.25 -13.11
N PHE A 330 -3.62 -1.00 -13.12
CA PHE A 330 -3.87 -0.29 -11.86
C PHE A 330 -5.15 -0.84 -11.20
N LEU A 331 -5.01 -1.38 -9.99
CA LEU A 331 -6.06 -2.17 -9.35
C LEU A 331 -7.03 -1.35 -8.48
N PRO A 332 -6.62 -0.37 -7.64
CA PRO A 332 -7.55 0.42 -6.84
C PRO A 332 -8.11 1.62 -7.61
N TYR A 333 -9.16 2.28 -7.07
CA TYR A 333 -9.67 3.55 -7.58
C TYR A 333 -9.01 4.72 -6.84
N PRO A 334 -8.30 5.64 -7.52
CA PRO A 334 -7.55 6.70 -6.88
C PRO A 334 -8.34 8.02 -6.72
N GLY A 335 -9.59 8.08 -7.14
CA GLY A 335 -10.41 9.29 -7.08
C GLY A 335 -10.89 9.70 -5.69
N GLY A 336 -10.70 8.83 -4.71
CA GLY A 336 -11.08 9.06 -3.32
C GLY A 336 -12.49 8.59 -2.95
N VAL A 337 -12.72 8.42 -1.64
CA VAL A 337 -13.96 7.87 -1.10
C VAL A 337 -15.15 8.79 -1.32
N GLY A 338 -14.96 10.11 -1.12
CA GLY A 338 -16.06 11.07 -1.24
C GLY A 338 -16.52 11.29 -2.70
N ALA A 339 -15.66 11.05 -3.69
CA ALA A 339 -16.01 11.15 -5.11
C ALA A 339 -16.56 9.84 -5.68
N TYR A 340 -16.23 8.75 -5.05
CA TYR A 340 -16.71 7.40 -5.40
C TYR A 340 -18.19 7.23 -5.11
#